data_d56d92f48a399f7ec54a52e57eb01171
#
_entry.id   d56d92f48a399f7ec54a52e57eb01171
#
_cell.length_a   1.000
_cell.length_b   1.000
_cell.length_c   1.000
_cell.angle_alpha   90.00
_cell.angle_beta   90.00
_cell.angle_gamma   90.00
#
_symmetry.space_group_name_H-M   'P 1'
#
loop_
_entity.id
_entity.type
_entity.pdbx_description
1 polymer ?
#
loop_
_entity_poly.entity_id
_entity_poly.type
_entity_poly.pdbx_seq_one_letter_code
_entity_poly.pdbx_strand_id
1 'polypeptide(L)'
;MNTLILKPGTLNLAQLRQAYQQPLRVELDPAAHAAIDASVACVESILAEGRTAYGINTGFGLLASTRIAPADLEKLQRSLVLSHAAGVGEALDDDLVRLIMLLKVNSLARGFSAIRRQVIEALIALINAEVYPHIPLKGSVGASGDLAPLAHMSLVLIGESKARYQGQWLPAREALAVAGLEPMTLAAKEGLALLNGTQVSTAYALRGLFEGEDLFAAATVCGGLSVEAMLGSRAPFDARIHTARGQRGQIDVAAAYRELLTDSSEVSRSHANCDKVQDPYSLRCQPQVMGACLTQLRQAAEVLEVEANAVSDNPLVFAEEGDVISGGNFHAEPVAMAADNLALALAEIGALSERRTSLMMDRHMSQLPPFLVENGGVNSGFMIAQVTAAALASDNKALAHPASVDSLPTSANQEDHVSMAPNAGKRLWAMAENVRGILAIEWLGACQGLDFRHGLKSSERLERARSLLREQVPYYQEDRFFAPDIEAASALLASGCLNELITARLLPSL
;
A
#
# COMPACT_ATOMS: atom_id res chain seq x y z
N MET A 1 0.33 -8.71 -22.20
CA MET A 1 1.14 -8.47 -20.99
C MET A 1 2.10 -7.33 -21.29
N ASN A 2 2.10 -6.28 -20.48
CA ASN A 2 3.02 -5.14 -20.67
C ASN A 2 4.44 -5.55 -20.28
N THR A 3 5.45 -5.06 -21.03
CA THR A 3 6.85 -5.31 -20.72
C THR A 3 7.46 -4.12 -20.00
N LEU A 4 8.04 -4.37 -18.82
CA LEU A 4 8.83 -3.42 -18.06
C LEU A 4 10.32 -3.67 -18.32
N ILE A 5 10.99 -2.74 -19.00
CA ILE A 5 12.45 -2.73 -19.07
C ILE A 5 12.95 -2.14 -17.75
N LEU A 6 13.44 -3.00 -16.88
CA LEU A 6 13.90 -2.61 -15.55
C LEU A 6 15.29 -1.98 -15.63
N LYS A 7 15.33 -0.67 -15.42
CA LYS A 7 16.56 0.08 -15.13
C LYS A 7 16.72 0.14 -13.61
N PRO A 8 17.68 -0.57 -13.01
CA PRO A 8 17.76 -0.66 -11.57
C PRO A 8 17.89 0.70 -10.87
N GLY A 9 17.06 0.89 -9.85
CA GLY A 9 17.04 2.14 -9.09
C GLY A 9 16.23 3.28 -9.71
N THR A 10 15.35 3.03 -10.70
CA THR A 10 14.59 4.08 -11.38
C THR A 10 13.08 3.80 -11.47
N LEU A 11 12.56 2.87 -10.71
CA LEU A 11 11.14 2.59 -10.66
C LEU A 11 10.36 3.80 -10.09
N ASN A 12 9.30 4.22 -10.77
CA ASN A 12 8.37 5.20 -10.23
C ASN A 12 7.11 4.55 -9.65
N LEU A 13 6.34 5.33 -8.90
CA LEU A 13 5.14 4.84 -8.22
C LEU A 13 4.10 4.26 -9.18
N ALA A 14 3.91 4.84 -10.37
CA ALA A 14 2.97 4.32 -11.35
C ALA A 14 3.36 2.92 -11.86
N GLN A 15 4.67 2.69 -12.09
CA GLN A 15 5.19 1.37 -12.46
C GLN A 15 5.04 0.36 -11.33
N LEU A 16 5.29 0.77 -10.08
CA LEU A 16 5.10 -0.07 -8.88
C LEU A 16 3.62 -0.43 -8.68
N ARG A 17 2.72 0.54 -8.85
CA ARG A 17 1.27 0.30 -8.79
C ARG A 17 0.82 -0.65 -9.90
N GLN A 18 1.28 -0.45 -11.13
CA GLN A 18 0.99 -1.35 -12.24
C GLN A 18 1.48 -2.77 -11.96
N ALA A 19 2.71 -2.92 -11.44
CA ALA A 19 3.28 -4.23 -11.09
C ALA A 19 2.49 -4.93 -9.96
N TYR A 20 1.91 -4.17 -9.04
CA TYR A 20 1.02 -4.70 -8.01
C TYR A 20 -0.32 -5.14 -8.62
N GLN A 21 -0.97 -4.29 -9.42
CA GLN A 21 -2.33 -4.50 -9.87
C GLN A 21 -2.51 -5.55 -10.97
N GLN A 22 -1.46 -5.85 -11.76
CA GLN A 22 -1.56 -6.77 -12.88
C GLN A 22 -0.24 -7.46 -13.21
N PRO A 23 -0.28 -8.69 -13.75
CA PRO A 23 0.90 -9.37 -14.26
C PRO A 23 1.61 -8.55 -15.34
N LEU A 24 2.94 -8.55 -15.29
CA LEU A 24 3.80 -7.89 -16.27
C LEU A 24 5.00 -8.78 -16.63
N ARG A 25 5.58 -8.52 -17.79
CA ARG A 25 6.86 -9.10 -18.19
C ARG A 25 7.98 -8.17 -17.76
N VAL A 26 9.00 -8.68 -17.12
CA VAL A 26 10.20 -7.94 -16.69
C VAL A 26 11.37 -8.33 -17.56
N GLU A 27 12.12 -7.35 -18.07
CA GLU A 27 13.39 -7.52 -18.75
C GLU A 27 14.42 -6.60 -18.09
N LEU A 28 15.56 -7.17 -17.66
CA LEU A 28 16.63 -6.37 -17.06
C LEU A 28 17.34 -5.57 -18.16
N ASP A 29 17.55 -4.27 -17.94
CA ASP A 29 18.36 -3.44 -18.84
C ASP A 29 19.81 -4.00 -18.87
N PRO A 30 20.35 -4.36 -20.05
CA PRO A 30 21.71 -4.88 -20.17
C PRO A 30 22.80 -3.96 -19.61
N ALA A 31 22.55 -2.66 -19.51
CA ALA A 31 23.46 -1.69 -18.89
C ALA A 31 23.79 -2.03 -17.42
N ALA A 32 22.90 -2.77 -16.72
CA ALA A 32 23.11 -3.20 -15.33
C ALA A 32 24.15 -4.33 -15.20
N HIS A 33 24.43 -5.09 -16.25
CA HIS A 33 25.25 -6.31 -16.20
C HIS A 33 26.67 -6.02 -15.69
N ALA A 34 27.30 -4.96 -16.16
CA ALA A 34 28.69 -4.63 -15.78
C ALA A 34 28.85 -4.41 -14.27
N ALA A 35 27.92 -3.66 -13.64
CA ALA A 35 27.97 -3.39 -12.21
C ALA A 35 27.71 -4.66 -11.37
N ILE A 36 26.77 -5.51 -11.81
CA ILE A 36 26.48 -6.78 -11.16
C ILE A 36 27.73 -7.69 -11.20
N ASP A 37 28.33 -7.88 -12.37
CA ASP A 37 29.50 -8.74 -12.55
C ASP A 37 30.72 -8.20 -11.79
N ALA A 38 30.94 -6.90 -11.78
CA ALA A 38 32.02 -6.27 -11.01
C ALA A 38 31.88 -6.53 -9.49
N SER A 39 30.68 -6.48 -8.95
CA SER A 39 30.46 -6.76 -7.52
C SER A 39 30.73 -8.23 -7.16
N VAL A 40 30.42 -9.16 -8.07
CA VAL A 40 30.75 -10.59 -7.91
C VAL A 40 32.26 -10.80 -7.95
N ALA A 41 32.94 -10.25 -8.95
CA ALA A 41 34.39 -10.36 -9.09
C ALA A 41 35.15 -9.78 -7.88
N CYS A 42 34.64 -8.70 -7.28
CA CYS A 42 35.21 -8.12 -6.06
C CYS A 42 35.18 -9.12 -4.90
N VAL A 43 34.07 -9.80 -4.66
CA VAL A 43 33.96 -10.81 -3.60
C VAL A 43 34.82 -12.03 -3.90
N GLU A 44 34.91 -12.47 -5.14
CA GLU A 44 35.78 -13.59 -5.56
C GLU A 44 37.27 -13.27 -5.29
N SER A 45 37.70 -12.03 -5.56
CA SER A 45 39.06 -11.57 -5.24
C SER A 45 39.34 -11.58 -3.73
N ILE A 46 38.40 -11.07 -2.91
CA ILE A 46 38.52 -11.09 -1.44
C ILE A 46 38.67 -12.52 -0.91
N LEU A 47 37.91 -13.46 -1.48
CA LEU A 47 38.00 -14.88 -1.10
C LEU A 47 39.32 -15.48 -1.50
N ALA A 48 39.80 -15.21 -2.73
CA ALA A 48 41.09 -15.70 -3.24
C ALA A 48 42.28 -15.17 -2.42
N GLU A 49 42.23 -13.94 -1.97
CA GLU A 49 43.23 -13.32 -1.10
C GLU A 49 43.17 -13.83 0.35
N GLY A 50 42.13 -14.58 0.71
CA GLY A 50 41.93 -15.08 2.08
C GLY A 50 41.54 -14.00 3.09
N ARG A 51 41.08 -12.84 2.63
CA ARG A 51 40.57 -11.75 3.48
C ARG A 51 39.29 -12.14 4.19
N THR A 52 39.16 -11.76 5.44
CA THR A 52 37.92 -11.97 6.22
C THR A 52 36.96 -10.82 5.95
N ALA A 53 35.73 -11.13 5.48
CA ALA A 53 34.69 -10.15 5.26
C ALA A 53 33.36 -10.64 5.85
N TYR A 54 32.72 -9.79 6.63
CA TYR A 54 31.41 -10.08 7.25
C TYR A 54 30.39 -10.48 6.20
N GLY A 55 29.61 -11.52 6.49
CA GLY A 55 28.52 -11.98 5.60
C GLY A 55 28.99 -12.69 4.32
N ILE A 56 30.30 -12.82 4.10
CA ILE A 56 30.93 -13.50 2.97
C ILE A 56 31.54 -14.83 3.43
N ASN A 57 32.51 -14.77 4.34
CA ASN A 57 33.20 -15.94 4.88
C ASN A 57 33.25 -15.95 6.41
N THR A 58 32.24 -15.34 7.04
CA THR A 58 31.99 -15.38 8.49
C THR A 58 30.59 -15.87 8.79
N GLY A 59 30.31 -16.23 10.03
CA GLY A 59 28.94 -16.37 10.53
C GLY A 59 28.18 -15.04 10.55
N PHE A 60 26.94 -15.06 11.03
CA PHE A 60 26.02 -13.92 11.02
C PHE A 60 25.62 -13.52 12.45
N GLY A 61 25.19 -12.28 12.63
CA GLY A 61 24.72 -11.76 13.91
C GLY A 61 25.77 -11.98 15.02
N LEU A 62 25.38 -12.63 16.09
CA LEU A 62 26.26 -12.94 17.22
C LEU A 62 27.50 -13.82 16.82
N LEU A 63 27.38 -14.58 15.72
CA LEU A 63 28.44 -15.47 15.18
C LEU A 63 29.35 -14.77 14.16
N ALA A 64 29.27 -13.46 13.99
CA ALA A 64 30.00 -12.68 13.00
C ALA A 64 31.54 -12.82 13.09
N SER A 65 32.07 -13.15 14.26
CA SER A 65 33.52 -13.40 14.46
C SER A 65 34.00 -14.81 14.06
N THR A 66 33.07 -15.72 13.76
CA THR A 66 33.39 -17.11 13.40
C THR A 66 33.73 -17.20 11.91
N ARG A 67 34.99 -17.50 11.57
CA ARG A 67 35.43 -17.69 10.18
C ARG A 67 34.95 -19.03 9.64
N ILE A 68 34.43 -19.06 8.42
CA ILE A 68 33.92 -20.23 7.72
C ILE A 68 34.96 -20.70 6.70
N ALA A 69 35.24 -22.00 6.66
CA ALA A 69 36.15 -22.56 5.70
C ALA A 69 35.58 -22.50 4.25
N PRO A 70 36.38 -22.31 3.21
CA PRO A 70 35.91 -22.21 1.83
C PRO A 70 35.03 -23.38 1.39
N ALA A 71 35.32 -24.60 1.86
CA ALA A 71 34.56 -25.80 1.56
C ALA A 71 33.14 -25.81 2.14
N ASP A 72 32.84 -24.98 3.14
CA ASP A 72 31.58 -24.93 3.82
C ASP A 72 30.71 -23.72 3.36
N LEU A 73 31.21 -22.85 2.46
CA LEU A 73 30.49 -21.61 2.06
C LEU A 73 29.16 -21.91 1.37
N GLU A 74 29.08 -22.88 0.45
CA GLU A 74 27.82 -23.27 -0.18
C GLU A 74 26.81 -23.81 0.84
N LYS A 75 27.29 -24.65 1.76
CA LYS A 75 26.48 -25.21 2.83
C LYS A 75 25.96 -24.09 3.74
N LEU A 76 26.80 -23.08 4.03
CA LEU A 76 26.40 -21.92 4.82
C LEU A 76 25.26 -21.15 4.17
N GLN A 77 25.35 -20.84 2.86
CA GLN A 77 24.31 -20.11 2.13
C GLN A 77 22.99 -20.87 2.12
N ARG A 78 23.03 -22.18 1.82
CA ARG A 78 21.83 -23.02 1.88
C ARG A 78 21.24 -23.08 3.28
N SER A 79 22.06 -23.31 4.30
CA SER A 79 21.62 -23.40 5.71
C SER A 79 21.00 -22.09 6.20
N LEU A 80 21.52 -20.94 5.74
CA LEU A 80 20.97 -19.63 6.03
C LEU A 80 19.53 -19.51 5.51
N VAL A 81 19.30 -19.83 4.23
CA VAL A 81 17.97 -19.79 3.64
C VAL A 81 17.00 -20.71 4.38
N LEU A 82 17.42 -21.94 4.67
CA LEU A 82 16.58 -22.94 5.35
C LEU A 82 16.20 -22.51 6.76
N SER A 83 17.18 -22.05 7.56
CA SER A 83 16.96 -21.71 8.98
C SER A 83 16.18 -20.43 9.19
N HIS A 84 16.22 -19.50 8.23
CA HIS A 84 15.52 -18.22 8.30
C HIS A 84 14.07 -18.29 7.76
N ALA A 85 13.71 -19.33 7.04
CA ALA A 85 12.35 -19.55 6.55
C ALA A 85 11.42 -20.05 7.67
N ALA A 86 11.21 -19.22 8.67
CA ALA A 86 10.47 -19.51 9.91
C ALA A 86 9.17 -18.72 10.05
N GLY A 87 8.67 -18.12 8.94
CA GLY A 87 7.40 -17.39 8.92
C GLY A 87 6.19 -18.29 9.08
N VAL A 88 5.08 -17.71 9.57
CA VAL A 88 3.81 -18.40 9.84
C VAL A 88 2.61 -17.60 9.34
N GLY A 89 1.44 -18.23 9.33
CA GLY A 89 0.17 -17.64 8.95
C GLY A 89 -0.20 -17.91 7.50
N GLU A 90 -1.18 -17.18 7.00
CA GLU A 90 -1.68 -17.29 5.63
C GLU A 90 -0.60 -16.90 4.61
N ALA A 91 -0.72 -17.44 3.40
CA ALA A 91 0.15 -17.07 2.30
C ALA A 91 -0.23 -15.68 1.78
N LEU A 92 0.77 -14.89 1.40
CA LEU A 92 0.54 -13.62 0.69
C LEU A 92 -0.13 -13.86 -0.67
N ASP A 93 -0.88 -12.86 -1.13
CA ASP A 93 -1.49 -12.83 -2.46
C ASP A 93 -0.42 -12.73 -3.56
N ASP A 94 -0.72 -13.26 -4.74
CA ASP A 94 0.18 -13.28 -5.90
C ASP A 94 0.66 -11.88 -6.30
N ASP A 95 -0.24 -10.91 -6.28
CA ASP A 95 0.05 -9.52 -6.63
C ASP A 95 1.12 -8.91 -5.72
N LEU A 96 1.02 -9.21 -4.42
CA LEU A 96 1.98 -8.73 -3.43
C LEU A 96 3.32 -9.46 -3.52
N VAL A 97 3.30 -10.79 -3.74
CA VAL A 97 4.52 -11.58 -3.97
C VAL A 97 5.25 -11.09 -5.22
N ARG A 98 4.53 -10.81 -6.31
CA ARG A 98 5.08 -10.22 -7.54
C ARG A 98 5.79 -8.89 -7.26
N LEU A 99 5.16 -8.00 -6.49
CA LEU A 99 5.75 -6.72 -6.11
C LEU A 99 7.02 -6.90 -5.27
N ILE A 100 7.01 -7.81 -4.27
CA ILE A 100 8.17 -8.13 -3.45
C ILE A 100 9.33 -8.63 -4.32
N MET A 101 9.05 -9.56 -5.25
CA MET A 101 10.06 -10.10 -6.16
C MET A 101 10.65 -9.01 -7.07
N LEU A 102 9.81 -8.12 -7.61
CA LEU A 102 10.26 -7.00 -8.43
C LEU A 102 11.16 -6.04 -7.64
N LEU A 103 10.77 -5.67 -6.43
CA LEU A 103 11.58 -4.83 -5.54
C LEU A 103 12.92 -5.48 -5.22
N LYS A 104 12.92 -6.80 -4.98
CA LYS A 104 14.15 -7.56 -4.73
C LYS A 104 15.07 -7.57 -5.94
N VAL A 105 14.54 -7.87 -7.12
CA VAL A 105 15.28 -7.80 -8.39
C VAL A 105 15.86 -6.40 -8.61
N ASN A 106 15.05 -5.36 -8.40
CA ASN A 106 15.48 -3.97 -8.55
C ASN A 106 16.68 -3.62 -7.66
N SER A 107 16.64 -4.00 -6.39
CA SER A 107 17.72 -3.78 -5.42
C SER A 107 18.98 -4.57 -5.78
N LEU A 108 18.87 -5.88 -6.04
CA LEU A 108 20.00 -6.74 -6.35
C LEU A 108 20.71 -6.36 -7.65
N ALA A 109 19.97 -5.91 -8.65
CA ALA A 109 20.50 -5.51 -9.96
C ALA A 109 21.28 -4.17 -9.93
N ARG A 110 21.29 -3.45 -8.77
CA ARG A 110 22.10 -2.25 -8.58
C ARG A 110 23.63 -2.50 -8.52
N GLY A 111 24.06 -3.78 -8.37
CA GLY A 111 25.48 -4.15 -8.40
C GLY A 111 26.25 -3.92 -7.09
N PHE A 112 25.57 -3.88 -5.94
CA PHE A 112 26.20 -3.74 -4.61
C PHE A 112 26.10 -5.01 -3.75
N SER A 113 25.47 -6.06 -4.24
CA SER A 113 25.12 -7.25 -3.44
C SER A 113 26.00 -8.48 -3.69
N ALA A 114 26.91 -8.44 -4.67
CA ALA A 114 27.72 -9.55 -5.11
C ALA A 114 26.92 -10.83 -5.39
N ILE A 115 25.82 -10.68 -6.08
CA ILE A 115 24.95 -11.78 -6.49
C ILE A 115 25.09 -12.01 -8.00
N ARG A 116 25.24 -13.26 -8.42
CA ARG A 116 25.39 -13.60 -9.83
C ARG A 116 24.13 -13.27 -10.63
N ARG A 117 24.31 -12.79 -11.87
CA ARG A 117 23.20 -12.48 -12.79
C ARG A 117 22.19 -13.61 -12.90
N GLN A 118 22.64 -14.85 -12.97
CA GLN A 118 21.76 -16.02 -13.07
C GLN A 118 20.72 -16.12 -11.94
N VAL A 119 21.02 -15.62 -10.73
CA VAL A 119 20.07 -15.62 -9.60
C VAL A 119 19.01 -14.53 -9.81
N ILE A 120 19.42 -13.35 -10.29
CA ILE A 120 18.52 -12.25 -10.63
C ILE A 120 17.62 -12.68 -11.80
N GLU A 121 18.19 -13.27 -12.83
CA GLU A 121 17.47 -13.77 -14.02
C GLU A 121 16.48 -14.88 -13.65
N ALA A 122 16.81 -15.74 -12.68
CA ALA A 122 15.88 -16.74 -12.17
C ALA A 122 14.67 -16.11 -11.47
N LEU A 123 14.85 -15.08 -10.65
CA LEU A 123 13.73 -14.34 -10.05
C LEU A 123 12.85 -13.68 -11.14
N ILE A 124 13.47 -13.09 -12.17
CA ILE A 124 12.77 -12.52 -13.32
C ILE A 124 11.99 -13.60 -14.08
N ALA A 125 12.58 -14.76 -14.31
CA ALA A 125 11.91 -15.88 -14.98
C ALA A 125 10.68 -16.37 -14.21
N LEU A 126 10.75 -16.44 -12.87
CA LEU A 126 9.61 -16.76 -12.02
C LEU A 126 8.50 -15.71 -12.14
N ILE A 127 8.83 -14.40 -12.09
CA ILE A 127 7.87 -13.30 -12.30
C ILE A 127 7.18 -13.46 -13.67
N ASN A 128 7.98 -13.67 -14.73
CA ASN A 128 7.49 -13.74 -16.10
C ASN A 128 6.65 -15.00 -16.39
N ALA A 129 6.87 -16.07 -15.63
CA ALA A 129 6.09 -17.30 -15.69
C ALA A 129 4.85 -17.27 -14.74
N GLU A 130 4.65 -16.17 -14.02
CA GLU A 130 3.60 -16.05 -12.98
C GLU A 130 3.69 -17.17 -11.93
N VAL A 131 4.92 -17.50 -11.54
CA VAL A 131 5.24 -18.48 -10.50
C VAL A 131 5.62 -17.74 -9.22
N TYR A 132 4.75 -17.78 -8.21
CA TYR A 132 4.85 -16.98 -7.01
C TYR A 132 5.20 -17.84 -5.78
N PRO A 133 6.41 -17.66 -5.19
CA PRO A 133 6.83 -18.37 -3.99
C PRO A 133 5.86 -18.25 -2.85
N HIS A 134 5.73 -19.29 -2.04
CA HIS A 134 4.94 -19.26 -0.81
C HIS A 134 5.63 -18.41 0.25
N ILE A 135 5.07 -17.26 0.56
CA ILE A 135 5.54 -16.35 1.60
C ILE A 135 4.44 -16.22 2.66
N PRO A 136 4.67 -16.68 3.91
CA PRO A 136 3.72 -16.45 5.01
C PRO A 136 3.65 -14.99 5.44
N LEU A 137 2.46 -14.56 5.85
CA LEU A 137 2.16 -13.18 6.23
C LEU A 137 2.94 -12.66 7.46
N LYS A 138 3.35 -13.54 8.37
CA LYS A 138 3.92 -13.18 9.69
C LYS A 138 5.30 -13.80 9.87
N GLY A 139 6.24 -13.04 10.47
CA GLY A 139 7.56 -13.56 10.80
C GLY A 139 8.70 -12.54 10.73
N SER A 140 8.43 -11.30 10.29
CA SER A 140 9.42 -10.22 10.29
C SER A 140 9.05 -9.11 11.27
N VAL A 141 10.07 -8.55 11.90
CA VAL A 141 10.00 -7.32 12.72
C VAL A 141 10.79 -6.16 12.08
N GLY A 142 11.34 -6.39 10.87
CA GLY A 142 12.13 -5.39 10.15
C GLY A 142 13.44 -5.04 10.85
N ALA A 143 14.07 -6.04 11.51
CA ALA A 143 15.34 -5.85 12.25
C ALA A 143 16.53 -5.74 11.29
N SER A 144 16.95 -6.88 10.71
CA SER A 144 17.95 -6.92 9.62
C SER A 144 17.23 -6.94 8.25
N GLY A 145 16.24 -6.10 8.06
CA GLY A 145 15.27 -6.20 7.01
C GLY A 145 14.28 -7.35 7.23
N ASP A 146 13.73 -7.85 6.16
CA ASP A 146 12.63 -8.82 6.16
C ASP A 146 13.14 -10.26 5.98
N LEU A 147 14.02 -10.74 6.88
CA LEU A 147 14.74 -12.00 6.73
C LEU A 147 13.82 -13.20 6.47
N ALA A 148 12.86 -13.45 7.36
CA ALA A 148 12.03 -14.65 7.28
C ALA A 148 11.19 -14.71 5.98
N PRO A 149 10.40 -13.70 5.59
CA PRO A 149 9.63 -13.76 4.36
C PRO A 149 10.50 -13.79 3.10
N LEU A 150 11.65 -13.10 3.07
CA LEU A 150 12.59 -13.19 1.96
C LEU A 150 13.29 -14.55 1.89
N ALA A 151 13.53 -15.23 3.01
CA ALA A 151 13.98 -16.61 3.04
C ALA A 151 12.94 -17.55 2.41
N HIS A 152 11.66 -17.39 2.77
CA HIS A 152 10.57 -18.15 2.12
C HIS A 152 10.51 -17.94 0.61
N MET A 153 10.67 -16.69 0.14
CA MET A 153 10.79 -16.41 -1.29
C MET A 153 11.93 -17.17 -1.93
N SER A 154 13.08 -17.22 -1.25
CA SER A 154 14.33 -17.77 -1.78
C SER A 154 14.39 -19.30 -1.74
N LEU A 155 13.59 -19.97 -0.90
CA LEU A 155 13.51 -21.43 -0.83
C LEU A 155 13.25 -22.07 -2.20
N VAL A 156 12.37 -21.45 -3.01
CA VAL A 156 12.01 -21.99 -4.32
C VAL A 156 13.23 -22.09 -5.23
N LEU A 157 14.15 -21.11 -5.22
CA LEU A 157 15.36 -21.11 -6.02
C LEU A 157 16.28 -22.30 -5.74
N ILE A 158 16.30 -22.79 -4.49
CA ILE A 158 17.10 -23.96 -4.09
C ILE A 158 16.30 -25.27 -4.12
N GLY A 159 15.10 -25.27 -4.71
CA GLY A 159 14.26 -26.45 -4.90
C GLY A 159 13.50 -26.90 -3.66
N GLU A 160 13.33 -26.03 -2.66
CA GLU A 160 12.62 -26.29 -1.41
C GLU A 160 11.29 -25.53 -1.35
N SER A 161 10.36 -25.99 -0.50
CA SER A 161 9.02 -25.40 -0.32
C SER A 161 8.13 -25.56 -1.56
N LYS A 162 7.27 -24.57 -1.84
CA LYS A 162 6.27 -24.57 -2.92
C LYS A 162 6.09 -23.16 -3.49
N ALA A 163 5.53 -23.09 -4.70
CA ALA A 163 5.07 -21.84 -5.31
C ALA A 163 3.68 -21.99 -5.91
N ARG A 164 2.96 -20.87 -6.06
CA ARG A 164 1.65 -20.84 -6.71
C ARG A 164 1.82 -20.56 -8.20
N TYR A 165 1.15 -21.36 -9.02
CA TYR A 165 1.04 -21.20 -10.45
C TYR A 165 -0.41 -21.46 -10.87
N GLN A 166 -1.02 -20.51 -11.56
CA GLN A 166 -2.44 -20.59 -11.98
C GLN A 166 -3.40 -20.96 -10.82
N GLY A 167 -3.17 -20.39 -9.64
CA GLY A 167 -3.97 -20.64 -8.44
C GLY A 167 -3.68 -21.96 -7.71
N GLN A 168 -2.79 -22.83 -8.24
CA GLN A 168 -2.44 -24.12 -7.65
C GLN A 168 -1.05 -24.11 -7.00
N TRP A 169 -0.91 -24.74 -5.83
CA TRP A 169 0.37 -24.92 -5.18
C TRP A 169 1.14 -26.10 -5.80
N LEU A 170 2.31 -25.82 -6.35
CA LEU A 170 3.26 -26.81 -6.87
C LEU A 170 4.48 -26.94 -5.94
N PRO A 171 5.06 -28.15 -5.76
CA PRO A 171 6.37 -28.29 -5.15
C PRO A 171 7.42 -27.42 -5.91
N ALA A 172 8.41 -26.90 -5.19
CA ALA A 172 9.36 -25.93 -5.77
C ALA A 172 10.03 -26.42 -7.06
N ARG A 173 10.42 -27.70 -7.12
CA ARG A 173 11.06 -28.27 -8.33
C ARG A 173 10.15 -28.27 -9.57
N GLU A 174 8.87 -28.57 -9.37
CA GLU A 174 7.86 -28.51 -10.43
C GLU A 174 7.59 -27.04 -10.84
N ALA A 175 7.49 -26.15 -9.87
CA ALA A 175 7.31 -24.73 -10.11
C ALA A 175 8.49 -24.10 -10.86
N LEU A 176 9.73 -24.46 -10.53
CA LEU A 176 10.93 -24.04 -11.27
C LEU A 176 10.89 -24.53 -12.73
N ALA A 177 10.50 -25.79 -12.96
CA ALA A 177 10.40 -26.35 -14.31
C ALA A 177 9.40 -25.59 -15.18
N VAL A 178 8.28 -25.06 -14.62
CA VAL A 178 7.33 -24.16 -15.34
C VAL A 178 8.04 -22.91 -15.86
N ALA A 179 8.99 -22.36 -15.08
CA ALA A 179 9.78 -21.21 -15.49
C ALA A 179 11.03 -21.55 -16.32
N GLY A 180 11.22 -22.83 -16.68
CA GLY A 180 12.40 -23.30 -17.42
C GLY A 180 13.68 -23.33 -16.59
N LEU A 181 13.54 -23.45 -15.26
CA LEU A 181 14.64 -23.41 -14.30
C LEU A 181 14.83 -24.75 -13.59
N GLU A 182 16.06 -24.98 -13.11
CA GLU A 182 16.43 -26.06 -12.20
C GLU A 182 16.83 -25.45 -10.83
N PRO A 183 16.76 -26.25 -9.74
CA PRO A 183 17.27 -25.81 -8.44
C PRO A 183 18.74 -25.40 -8.53
N MET A 184 19.08 -24.27 -7.95
CA MET A 184 20.44 -23.72 -8.03
C MET A 184 21.19 -23.85 -6.70
N THR A 185 22.53 -23.92 -6.82
CA THR A 185 23.46 -23.81 -5.70
C THR A 185 23.85 -22.33 -5.54
N LEU A 186 23.68 -21.80 -4.34
CA LEU A 186 24.04 -20.42 -4.00
C LEU A 186 25.54 -20.29 -3.72
N ALA A 187 26.19 -19.32 -4.32
CA ALA A 187 27.58 -18.96 -4.06
C ALA A 187 27.71 -18.10 -2.78
N ALA A 188 28.94 -17.82 -2.38
CA ALA A 188 29.23 -16.97 -1.22
C ALA A 188 28.48 -15.63 -1.30
N LYS A 189 27.91 -15.18 -0.18
CA LYS A 189 27.05 -14.00 -0.01
C LYS A 189 25.65 -14.09 -0.63
N GLU A 190 25.38 -14.93 -1.61
CA GLU A 190 24.08 -14.95 -2.31
C GLU A 190 22.89 -15.26 -1.40
N GLY A 191 23.06 -16.19 -0.45
CA GLY A 191 22.02 -16.46 0.55
C GLY A 191 21.67 -15.21 1.34
N LEU A 192 22.67 -14.53 1.90
CA LEU A 192 22.43 -13.31 2.65
C LEU A 192 21.86 -12.19 1.77
N ALA A 193 22.37 -12.00 0.54
CA ALA A 193 21.86 -10.99 -0.39
C ALA A 193 20.37 -11.20 -0.73
N LEU A 194 19.93 -12.44 -0.84
CA LEU A 194 18.53 -12.79 -1.08
C LEU A 194 17.62 -12.47 0.12
N LEU A 195 18.10 -12.72 1.34
CA LEU A 195 17.32 -12.58 2.57
C LEU A 195 17.30 -11.16 3.14
N ASN A 196 18.40 -10.42 2.94
CA ASN A 196 18.58 -9.11 3.59
C ASN A 196 17.94 -8.00 2.76
N GLY A 197 17.19 -7.13 3.41
CA GLY A 197 16.55 -5.97 2.78
C GLY A 197 15.12 -5.73 3.22
N THR A 198 14.57 -4.60 2.81
CA THR A 198 13.29 -4.01 3.24
C THR A 198 12.13 -4.28 2.27
N GLN A 199 12.30 -5.16 1.29
CA GLN A 199 11.39 -5.30 0.15
C GLN A 199 9.98 -5.73 0.55
N VAL A 200 9.83 -6.55 1.60
CA VAL A 200 8.51 -7.00 2.05
C VAL A 200 7.77 -5.88 2.78
N SER A 201 8.44 -5.22 3.73
CA SER A 201 7.89 -4.05 4.42
C SER A 201 7.49 -2.96 3.44
N THR A 202 8.34 -2.69 2.45
CA THR A 202 8.09 -1.68 1.40
C THR A 202 6.88 -2.06 0.54
N ALA A 203 6.76 -3.32 0.12
CA ALA A 203 5.61 -3.80 -0.64
C ALA A 203 4.31 -3.69 0.17
N TYR A 204 4.36 -4.00 1.49
CA TYR A 204 3.21 -3.86 2.37
C TYR A 204 2.75 -2.41 2.48
N ALA A 205 3.67 -1.48 2.65
CA ALA A 205 3.38 -0.05 2.74
C ALA A 205 2.91 0.54 1.39
N LEU A 206 3.50 0.11 0.26
CA LEU A 206 3.06 0.50 -1.09
C LEU A 206 1.63 0.06 -1.38
N ARG A 207 1.23 -1.17 -1.03
CA ARG A 207 -0.18 -1.60 -1.11
C ARG A 207 -1.07 -0.65 -0.31
N GLY A 208 -0.69 -0.34 0.92
CA GLY A 208 -1.43 0.60 1.76
C GLY A 208 -1.51 2.01 1.17
N LEU A 209 -0.46 2.49 0.51
CA LEU A 209 -0.46 3.76 -0.22
C LEU A 209 -1.44 3.73 -1.40
N PHE A 210 -1.38 2.71 -2.25
CA PHE A 210 -2.24 2.61 -3.43
C PHE A 210 -3.73 2.53 -3.05
N GLU A 211 -4.07 1.68 -2.07
CA GLU A 211 -5.44 1.62 -1.55
C GLU A 211 -5.84 2.94 -0.87
N GLY A 212 -4.92 3.58 -0.14
CA GLY A 212 -5.15 4.86 0.52
C GLY A 212 -5.44 6.00 -0.46
N GLU A 213 -4.78 6.03 -1.61
CA GLU A 213 -5.03 7.01 -2.67
C GLU A 213 -6.41 6.80 -3.32
N ASP A 214 -6.80 5.57 -3.62
CA ASP A 214 -8.13 5.25 -4.16
C ASP A 214 -9.23 5.67 -3.17
N LEU A 215 -9.03 5.39 -1.88
CA LEU A 215 -9.96 5.76 -0.83
C LEU A 215 -10.01 7.28 -0.61
N PHE A 216 -8.89 7.98 -0.75
CA PHE A 216 -8.85 9.43 -0.70
C PHE A 216 -9.67 10.06 -1.84
N ALA A 217 -9.52 9.53 -3.05
CA ALA A 217 -10.31 9.95 -4.21
C ALA A 217 -11.80 9.75 -3.95
N ALA A 218 -12.18 8.54 -3.52
CA ALA A 218 -13.55 8.19 -3.18
C ALA A 218 -14.13 9.09 -2.08
N ALA A 219 -13.37 9.32 -1.00
CA ALA A 219 -13.77 10.18 0.11
C ALA A 219 -14.02 11.63 -0.32
N THR A 220 -13.24 12.14 -1.26
CA THR A 220 -13.40 13.48 -1.82
C THR A 220 -14.70 13.58 -2.62
N VAL A 221 -15.00 12.57 -3.45
CA VAL A 221 -16.26 12.52 -4.24
C VAL A 221 -17.47 12.34 -3.33
N CYS A 222 -17.43 11.38 -2.38
CA CYS A 222 -18.50 11.15 -1.41
C CYS A 222 -18.75 12.40 -0.55
N GLY A 223 -17.67 13.09 -0.14
CA GLY A 223 -17.79 14.36 0.56
C GLY A 223 -18.49 15.45 -0.23
N GLY A 224 -18.23 15.53 -1.55
CA GLY A 224 -18.96 16.43 -2.46
C GLY A 224 -20.45 16.08 -2.57
N LEU A 225 -20.78 14.78 -2.74
CA LEU A 225 -22.16 14.29 -2.73
C LEU A 225 -22.87 14.62 -1.40
N SER A 226 -22.18 14.46 -0.27
CA SER A 226 -22.72 14.77 1.06
C SER A 226 -23.01 16.26 1.24
N VAL A 227 -22.15 17.15 0.70
CA VAL A 227 -22.40 18.59 0.68
C VAL A 227 -23.68 18.90 -0.07
N GLU A 228 -23.84 18.35 -1.25
CA GLU A 228 -25.06 18.55 -2.07
C GLU A 228 -26.32 17.95 -1.40
N ALA A 229 -26.23 16.71 -0.90
CA ALA A 229 -27.35 16.03 -0.24
C ALA A 229 -27.88 16.83 0.97
N MET A 230 -27.00 17.44 1.76
CA MET A 230 -27.33 18.21 2.95
C MET A 230 -27.52 19.72 2.71
N LEU A 231 -27.61 20.15 1.43
CA LEU A 231 -27.70 21.56 1.05
C LEU A 231 -26.60 22.40 1.72
N GLY A 232 -25.37 21.92 1.62
CA GLY A 232 -24.20 22.59 2.18
C GLY A 232 -23.71 23.75 1.32
N SER A 233 -23.11 24.74 1.95
CA SER A 233 -22.56 25.92 1.28
C SER A 233 -21.27 25.60 0.53
N ARG A 234 -21.11 26.18 -0.67
CA ARG A 234 -19.86 26.13 -1.44
C ARG A 234 -18.84 27.18 -1.01
N ALA A 235 -19.26 28.18 -0.23
CA ALA A 235 -18.39 29.29 0.23
C ALA A 235 -17.12 28.80 0.96
N PRO A 236 -17.14 27.73 1.78
CA PRO A 236 -15.94 27.22 2.44
C PRO A 236 -14.84 26.72 1.49
N PHE A 237 -15.13 26.47 0.23
CA PHE A 237 -14.18 26.01 -0.78
C PHE A 237 -13.55 27.13 -1.62
N ASP A 238 -13.84 28.41 -1.29
CA ASP A 238 -13.28 29.58 -2.00
C ASP A 238 -11.74 29.59 -1.92
N ALA A 239 -11.10 29.77 -3.05
CA ALA A 239 -9.63 29.71 -3.18
C ALA A 239 -8.90 30.67 -2.24
N ARG A 240 -9.47 31.84 -1.97
CA ARG A 240 -8.88 32.90 -1.12
C ARG A 240 -8.64 32.42 0.30
N ILE A 241 -9.56 31.63 0.85
CA ILE A 241 -9.47 31.07 2.21
C ILE A 241 -8.22 30.19 2.32
N HIS A 242 -8.02 29.31 1.35
CA HIS A 242 -6.97 28.29 1.38
C HIS A 242 -5.60 28.88 1.04
N THR A 243 -5.57 29.83 0.11
CA THR A 243 -4.35 30.59 -0.25
C THR A 243 -3.86 31.42 0.94
N ALA A 244 -4.77 32.05 1.69
CA ALA A 244 -4.43 32.84 2.87
C ALA A 244 -3.79 32.00 3.99
N ARG A 245 -4.15 30.70 4.10
CA ARG A 245 -3.54 29.77 5.05
C ARG A 245 -2.22 29.16 4.56
N GLY A 246 -2.07 28.95 3.26
CA GLY A 246 -0.82 28.52 2.62
C GLY A 246 -0.52 27.02 2.65
N GLN A 247 -1.34 26.16 3.29
CA GLN A 247 -1.14 24.72 3.32
C GLN A 247 -1.42 24.10 1.94
N ARG A 248 -0.39 23.54 1.30
CA ARG A 248 -0.45 23.05 -0.10
C ARG A 248 -1.55 21.99 -0.28
N GLY A 249 -1.57 20.96 0.54
CA GLY A 249 -2.60 19.91 0.46
C GLY A 249 -4.02 20.47 0.58
N GLN A 250 -4.24 21.44 1.48
CA GLN A 250 -5.52 22.10 1.63
C GLN A 250 -5.94 22.92 0.39
N ILE A 251 -4.99 23.62 -0.24
CA ILE A 251 -5.22 24.37 -1.48
C ILE A 251 -5.67 23.42 -2.60
N ASP A 252 -4.95 22.32 -2.75
CA ASP A 252 -5.19 21.33 -3.80
C ASP A 252 -6.56 20.63 -3.60
N VAL A 253 -6.89 20.22 -2.37
CA VAL A 253 -8.18 19.62 -2.04
C VAL A 253 -9.34 20.59 -2.25
N ALA A 254 -9.18 21.85 -1.85
CA ALA A 254 -10.20 22.87 -2.11
C ALA A 254 -10.43 23.09 -3.62
N ALA A 255 -9.38 22.99 -4.42
CA ALA A 255 -9.49 23.05 -5.88
C ALA A 255 -10.31 21.87 -6.41
N ALA A 256 -10.04 20.64 -5.93
CA ALA A 256 -10.80 19.46 -6.31
C ALA A 256 -12.30 19.58 -5.95
N TYR A 257 -12.62 20.10 -4.76
CA TYR A 257 -14.00 20.35 -4.41
C TYR A 257 -14.68 21.40 -5.28
N ARG A 258 -13.99 22.46 -5.72
CA ARG A 258 -14.56 23.44 -6.67
C ARG A 258 -14.83 22.82 -8.04
N GLU A 259 -14.05 21.80 -8.45
CA GLU A 259 -14.31 21.05 -9.68
C GLU A 259 -15.50 20.09 -9.56
N LEU A 260 -15.76 19.57 -8.36
CA LEU A 260 -16.91 18.73 -8.06
C LEU A 260 -18.20 19.56 -7.85
N LEU A 261 -18.11 20.66 -7.11
CA LEU A 261 -19.23 21.53 -6.69
C LEU A 261 -19.35 22.75 -7.62
N THR A 262 -19.73 22.54 -8.88
CA THR A 262 -19.80 23.60 -9.89
C THR A 262 -21.11 24.38 -9.86
N ASP A 263 -21.14 25.54 -10.55
CA ASP A 263 -22.34 26.37 -10.73
C ASP A 263 -23.44 25.67 -11.56
N SER A 264 -23.14 24.57 -12.24
CA SER A 264 -24.14 23.79 -12.99
C SER A 264 -25.10 23.02 -12.07
N SER A 265 -24.75 22.82 -10.77
CA SER A 265 -25.62 22.13 -9.83
C SER A 265 -26.92 22.88 -9.56
N GLU A 266 -28.06 22.23 -9.85
CA GLU A 266 -29.38 22.74 -9.51
C GLU A 266 -29.62 22.67 -8.00
N VAL A 267 -29.07 21.63 -7.33
CA VAL A 267 -29.11 21.48 -5.88
C VAL A 267 -28.45 22.66 -5.21
N SER A 268 -27.23 23.02 -5.59
CA SER A 268 -26.54 24.20 -5.04
C SER A 268 -27.30 25.50 -5.26
N ARG A 269 -27.89 25.68 -6.44
CA ARG A 269 -28.68 26.89 -6.75
C ARG A 269 -29.98 26.97 -5.95
N SER A 270 -30.59 25.83 -5.61
CA SER A 270 -31.89 25.79 -4.92
C SER A 270 -31.88 26.41 -3.55
N HIS A 271 -30.71 26.51 -2.90
CA HIS A 271 -30.57 27.07 -1.53
C HIS A 271 -29.56 28.22 -1.43
N ALA A 272 -29.27 28.89 -2.55
CA ALA A 272 -28.33 30.01 -2.57
C ALA A 272 -28.64 31.15 -1.58
N ASN A 273 -29.91 31.31 -1.21
CA ASN A 273 -30.41 32.34 -0.27
C ASN A 273 -31.03 31.70 1.00
N CYS A 274 -30.52 30.56 1.47
CA CYS A 274 -31.05 29.92 2.67
C CYS A 274 -30.58 30.63 3.95
N ASP A 275 -31.36 30.46 5.05
CA ASP A 275 -31.06 31.06 6.36
C ASP A 275 -29.90 30.38 7.10
N LYS A 276 -29.29 29.36 6.54
CA LYS A 276 -28.21 28.58 7.15
C LYS A 276 -26.90 29.39 7.14
N VAL A 277 -26.47 29.82 8.32
CA VAL A 277 -25.29 30.68 8.48
C VAL A 277 -23.98 29.90 8.26
N GLN A 278 -23.89 28.69 8.80
CA GLN A 278 -22.69 27.83 8.71
C GLN A 278 -23.07 26.36 8.69
N ASP A 279 -22.28 25.58 7.92
CA ASP A 279 -22.31 24.12 7.95
C ASP A 279 -21.46 23.54 9.10
N PRO A 280 -21.76 22.32 9.56
CA PRO A 280 -20.88 21.56 10.45
C PRO A 280 -19.49 21.36 9.86
N TYR A 281 -18.50 21.12 10.72
CA TYR A 281 -17.09 21.00 10.30
C TYR A 281 -16.84 19.86 9.31
N SER A 282 -17.54 18.73 9.46
CA SER A 282 -17.38 17.61 8.52
C SER A 282 -17.83 17.93 7.10
N LEU A 283 -18.59 18.99 6.87
CA LEU A 283 -18.92 19.54 5.56
C LEU A 283 -17.97 20.65 5.14
N ARG A 284 -17.79 21.68 5.97
CA ARG A 284 -17.06 22.90 5.59
C ARG A 284 -15.56 22.86 5.80
N CYS A 285 -15.05 21.98 6.68
CA CYS A 285 -13.62 21.84 6.96
C CYS A 285 -12.98 20.67 6.17
N GLN A 286 -13.65 20.13 5.17
CA GLN A 286 -13.10 19.05 4.34
C GLN A 286 -11.75 19.42 3.70
N PRO A 287 -11.55 20.63 3.14
CA PRO A 287 -10.23 20.98 2.59
C PRO A 287 -9.11 20.98 3.64
N GLN A 288 -9.40 21.37 4.86
CA GLN A 288 -8.42 21.41 5.95
C GLN A 288 -8.02 20.01 6.41
N VAL A 289 -8.99 19.13 6.63
CA VAL A 289 -8.76 17.76 7.10
C VAL A 289 -8.20 16.87 6.00
N MET A 290 -8.89 16.79 4.87
CA MET A 290 -8.43 15.98 3.72
C MET A 290 -7.11 16.51 3.15
N GLY A 291 -6.85 17.82 3.22
CA GLY A 291 -5.58 18.40 2.82
C GLY A 291 -4.41 17.98 3.71
N ALA A 292 -4.65 17.80 5.00
CA ALA A 292 -3.67 17.23 5.92
C ALA A 292 -3.40 15.75 5.57
N CYS A 293 -4.45 14.97 5.33
CA CYS A 293 -4.31 13.57 4.88
C CYS A 293 -3.54 13.48 3.55
N LEU A 294 -3.86 14.32 2.56
CA LEU A 294 -3.14 14.37 1.28
C LEU A 294 -1.64 14.65 1.46
N THR A 295 -1.30 15.53 2.39
CA THR A 295 0.11 15.82 2.70
C THR A 295 0.82 14.57 3.23
N GLN A 296 0.19 13.79 4.11
CA GLN A 296 0.76 12.55 4.62
C GLN A 296 0.90 11.48 3.53
N LEU A 297 -0.10 11.32 2.67
CA LEU A 297 -0.04 10.41 1.51
C LEU A 297 1.15 10.75 0.60
N ARG A 298 1.34 12.03 0.27
CA ARG A 298 2.44 12.50 -0.58
C ARG A 298 3.82 12.28 0.06
N GLN A 299 3.97 12.58 1.34
CA GLN A 299 5.23 12.35 2.06
C GLN A 299 5.56 10.86 2.16
N ALA A 300 4.58 10.01 2.45
CA ALA A 300 4.78 8.57 2.45
C ALA A 300 5.14 8.04 1.05
N ALA A 301 4.51 8.56 0.00
CA ALA A 301 4.80 8.23 -1.39
C ALA A 301 6.26 8.53 -1.76
N GLU A 302 6.77 9.72 -1.40
CA GLU A 302 8.17 10.10 -1.64
C GLU A 302 9.14 9.14 -0.93
N VAL A 303 8.89 8.81 0.34
CA VAL A 303 9.74 7.88 1.10
C VAL A 303 9.71 6.49 0.48
N LEU A 304 8.53 5.97 0.13
CA LEU A 304 8.37 4.63 -0.41
C LEU A 304 8.94 4.49 -1.83
N GLU A 305 8.90 5.53 -2.66
CA GLU A 305 9.55 5.53 -3.97
C GLU A 305 11.07 5.47 -3.84
N VAL A 306 11.66 6.20 -2.91
CA VAL A 306 13.10 6.13 -2.61
C VAL A 306 13.46 4.73 -2.11
N GLU A 307 12.71 4.18 -1.17
CA GLU A 307 12.97 2.85 -0.61
C GLU A 307 12.80 1.73 -1.64
N ALA A 308 11.83 1.82 -2.54
CA ALA A 308 11.64 0.88 -3.64
C ALA A 308 12.85 0.82 -4.59
N ASN A 309 13.66 1.86 -4.63
CA ASN A 309 14.86 1.99 -5.44
C ASN A 309 16.17 1.85 -4.64
N ALA A 310 16.07 1.63 -3.34
CA ALA A 310 17.21 1.55 -2.46
C ALA A 310 17.98 0.21 -2.59
N VAL A 311 19.24 0.24 -2.19
CA VAL A 311 20.01 -0.95 -1.86
C VAL A 311 19.97 -1.13 -0.35
N SER A 312 19.09 -1.98 0.11
CA SER A 312 18.84 -2.27 1.52
C SER A 312 19.46 -3.57 2.00
N ASP A 313 20.49 -4.04 1.31
CA ASP A 313 21.31 -5.21 1.66
C ASP A 313 22.43 -4.85 2.64
N ASN A 314 23.09 -5.84 3.19
CA ASN A 314 24.29 -5.72 4.03
C ASN A 314 25.10 -7.04 4.05
N PRO A 315 26.45 -7.00 3.96
CA PRO A 315 27.27 -5.82 3.67
C PRO A 315 27.15 -5.40 2.20
N LEU A 316 27.48 -4.13 1.92
CA LEU A 316 27.54 -3.61 0.56
C LEU A 316 28.92 -3.77 -0.04
N VAL A 317 28.98 -4.07 -1.34
CA VAL A 317 30.20 -4.25 -2.11
C VAL A 317 30.41 -3.03 -3.01
N PHE A 318 31.52 -2.33 -2.81
CA PHE A 318 31.96 -1.19 -3.60
C PHE A 318 33.09 -1.69 -4.51
N ALA A 319 32.69 -2.17 -5.70
CA ALA A 319 33.59 -2.90 -6.60
C ALA A 319 34.72 -2.01 -7.16
N GLU A 320 34.49 -0.72 -7.37
CA GLU A 320 35.48 0.22 -7.88
C GLU A 320 36.65 0.41 -6.88
N GLU A 321 36.34 0.45 -5.59
CA GLU A 321 37.31 0.61 -4.50
C GLU A 321 37.82 -0.73 -3.99
N GLY A 322 37.19 -1.83 -4.32
CA GLY A 322 37.51 -3.18 -3.82
C GLY A 322 37.12 -3.37 -2.34
N ASP A 323 36.14 -2.60 -1.87
CA ASP A 323 35.72 -2.57 -0.48
C ASP A 323 34.41 -3.33 -0.25
N VAL A 324 34.30 -3.91 0.97
CA VAL A 324 33.06 -4.50 1.50
C VAL A 324 32.78 -3.86 2.84
N ILE A 325 31.68 -3.12 2.94
CA ILE A 325 31.38 -2.31 4.09
C ILE A 325 30.07 -2.79 4.73
N SER A 326 30.12 -3.10 6.03
CA SER A 326 28.95 -3.44 6.82
C SER A 326 28.31 -2.17 7.41
N GLY A 327 27.03 -1.98 7.17
CA GLY A 327 26.24 -0.84 7.65
C GLY A 327 24.85 -1.30 8.13
N GLY A 328 23.87 -0.42 8.04
CA GLY A 328 22.50 -0.64 8.54
C GLY A 328 21.40 -0.35 7.53
N ASN A 329 21.65 -0.40 6.22
CA ASN A 329 20.66 -0.07 5.19
C ASN A 329 19.43 -0.99 5.18
N PHE A 330 19.50 -2.12 5.84
CA PHE A 330 18.37 -3.03 6.04
C PHE A 330 17.34 -2.53 7.08
N HIS A 331 17.67 -1.48 7.85
CA HIS A 331 16.77 -1.00 8.89
C HIS A 331 15.59 -0.23 8.28
N ALA A 332 14.39 -0.80 8.40
CA ALA A 332 13.21 -0.32 7.69
C ALA A 332 12.47 0.82 8.43
N GLU A 333 13.13 1.58 9.31
CA GLU A 333 12.50 2.68 10.06
C GLU A 333 11.83 3.73 9.15
N PRO A 334 12.42 4.16 8.01
CA PRO A 334 11.75 5.08 7.10
C PRO A 334 10.41 4.54 6.59
N VAL A 335 10.35 3.23 6.29
CA VAL A 335 9.12 2.56 5.85
C VAL A 335 8.10 2.48 6.99
N ALA A 336 8.55 2.16 8.22
CA ALA A 336 7.68 2.08 9.39
C ALA A 336 6.98 3.42 9.67
N MET A 337 7.75 4.52 9.68
CA MET A 337 7.20 5.86 9.91
C MET A 337 6.30 6.33 8.77
N ALA A 338 6.62 6.02 7.51
CA ALA A 338 5.75 6.31 6.38
C ALA A 338 4.42 5.55 6.49
N ALA A 339 4.45 4.27 6.85
CA ALA A 339 3.24 3.46 7.05
C ALA A 339 2.41 3.93 8.26
N ASP A 340 3.04 4.39 9.34
CA ASP A 340 2.33 4.99 10.48
C ASP A 340 1.61 6.29 10.08
N ASN A 341 2.23 7.13 9.27
CA ASN A 341 1.59 8.33 8.73
C ASN A 341 0.42 8.00 7.80
N LEU A 342 0.54 6.95 6.97
CA LEU A 342 -0.58 6.43 6.17
C LEU A 342 -1.74 5.95 7.04
N ALA A 343 -1.44 5.27 8.15
CA ALA A 343 -2.46 4.80 9.09
C ALA A 343 -3.24 5.98 9.72
N LEU A 344 -2.55 7.05 10.12
CA LEU A 344 -3.20 8.27 10.62
C LEU A 344 -4.11 8.91 9.56
N ALA A 345 -3.63 8.99 8.31
CA ALA A 345 -4.42 9.54 7.21
C ALA A 345 -5.68 8.70 6.93
N LEU A 346 -5.57 7.37 6.87
CA LEU A 346 -6.70 6.46 6.67
C LEU A 346 -7.73 6.56 7.80
N ALA A 347 -7.27 6.60 9.06
CA ALA A 347 -8.16 6.75 10.21
C ALA A 347 -8.96 8.06 10.14
N GLU A 348 -8.31 9.17 9.76
CA GLU A 348 -8.95 10.48 9.68
C GLU A 348 -9.92 10.60 8.49
N ILE A 349 -9.57 10.02 7.32
CA ILE A 349 -10.48 9.92 6.16
C ILE A 349 -11.75 9.19 6.56
N GLY A 350 -11.63 8.02 7.21
CA GLY A 350 -12.78 7.24 7.68
C GLY A 350 -13.60 7.98 8.74
N ALA A 351 -12.93 8.62 9.72
CA ALA A 351 -13.60 9.36 10.77
C ALA A 351 -14.41 10.55 10.23
N LEU A 352 -13.86 11.30 9.26
CA LEU A 352 -14.57 12.42 8.64
C LEU A 352 -15.79 11.94 7.84
N SER A 353 -15.67 10.85 7.11
CA SER A 353 -16.77 10.22 6.36
C SER A 353 -17.88 9.73 7.29
N GLU A 354 -17.53 9.06 8.39
CA GLU A 354 -18.50 8.60 9.39
C GLU A 354 -19.28 9.77 9.98
N ARG A 355 -18.61 10.90 10.28
CA ARG A 355 -19.31 12.11 10.77
C ARG A 355 -20.32 12.66 9.78
N ARG A 356 -20.00 12.69 8.47
CA ARG A 356 -20.96 13.13 7.44
C ARG A 356 -22.16 12.20 7.36
N THR A 357 -21.91 10.88 7.42
CA THR A 357 -22.97 9.87 7.45
C THR A 357 -23.89 10.09 8.67
N SER A 358 -23.32 10.28 9.86
CA SER A 358 -24.08 10.58 11.08
C SER A 358 -24.94 11.83 10.95
N LEU A 359 -24.40 12.92 10.36
CA LEU A 359 -25.15 14.14 10.14
C LEU A 359 -26.32 13.98 9.16
N MET A 360 -26.17 13.14 8.13
CA MET A 360 -27.26 12.86 7.19
C MET A 360 -28.46 12.19 7.86
N MET A 361 -28.24 11.41 8.92
CA MET A 361 -29.31 10.74 9.68
C MET A 361 -30.11 11.71 10.55
N ASP A 362 -29.54 12.87 10.91
CA ASP A 362 -30.20 13.89 11.74
C ASP A 362 -30.99 14.87 10.88
N ARG A 363 -32.34 14.82 10.98
CA ARG A 363 -33.24 15.68 10.21
C ARG A 363 -33.04 17.18 10.45
N HIS A 364 -32.57 17.55 11.65
CA HIS A 364 -32.37 18.96 11.99
C HIS A 364 -31.13 19.52 11.32
N MET A 365 -30.13 18.68 11.12
CA MET A 365 -28.86 19.03 10.47
C MET A 365 -28.91 18.92 8.94
N SER A 366 -29.53 17.85 8.44
CA SER A 366 -29.55 17.51 7.02
C SER A 366 -30.76 18.03 6.26
N GLN A 367 -31.87 18.31 6.95
CA GLN A 367 -33.18 18.57 6.34
C GLN A 367 -33.63 17.41 5.40
N LEU A 368 -33.23 16.20 5.72
CA LEU A 368 -33.64 14.96 5.08
C LEU A 368 -34.58 14.18 6.01
N PRO A 369 -35.36 13.22 5.51
CA PRO A 369 -36.09 12.30 6.36
C PRO A 369 -35.14 11.60 7.35
N PRO A 370 -35.57 11.40 8.63
CA PRO A 370 -34.75 10.66 9.60
C PRO A 370 -34.32 9.30 9.03
N PHE A 371 -33.06 8.96 9.19
CA PHE A 371 -32.46 7.72 8.69
C PHE A 371 -32.63 7.47 7.19
N LEU A 372 -32.86 8.53 6.40
CA LEU A 372 -32.93 8.51 4.93
C LEU A 372 -33.95 7.50 4.38
N VAL A 373 -35.09 7.36 5.02
CA VAL A 373 -36.17 6.45 4.59
C VAL A 373 -37.55 7.09 4.75
N GLU A 374 -38.48 6.69 3.89
CA GLU A 374 -39.90 7.05 4.01
C GLU A 374 -40.57 6.18 5.06
N ASN A 375 -41.74 6.65 5.59
CA ASN A 375 -42.51 5.94 6.62
C ASN A 375 -41.66 5.51 7.83
N GLY A 376 -40.89 6.46 8.37
CA GLY A 376 -40.10 6.23 9.59
C GLY A 376 -40.95 5.70 10.74
N GLY A 377 -40.43 4.70 11.46
CA GLY A 377 -41.13 3.97 12.48
C GLY A 377 -41.62 2.58 12.00
N VAL A 378 -42.10 2.48 10.76
CA VAL A 378 -42.24 1.19 10.05
C VAL A 378 -40.89 0.78 9.49
N ASN A 379 -40.19 1.72 8.85
CA ASN A 379 -38.86 1.56 8.32
C ASN A 379 -37.81 2.15 9.26
N SER A 380 -36.68 1.48 9.39
CA SER A 380 -35.49 1.91 10.13
C SER A 380 -34.42 2.56 9.22
N GLY A 381 -34.44 2.28 7.93
CA GLY A 381 -33.55 2.88 6.94
C GLY A 381 -32.06 2.64 7.22
N PHE A 382 -31.30 3.70 7.14
CA PHE A 382 -29.84 3.70 7.33
C PHE A 382 -29.35 3.67 8.80
N MET A 383 -30.25 3.53 9.78
CA MET A 383 -29.91 3.59 11.19
C MET A 383 -28.74 2.67 11.53
N ILE A 384 -28.83 1.38 11.20
CA ILE A 384 -27.79 0.39 11.53
C ILE A 384 -26.61 0.46 10.58
N ALA A 385 -26.78 0.90 9.35
CA ALA A 385 -25.65 1.19 8.45
C ALA A 385 -24.72 2.25 9.05
N GLN A 386 -25.29 3.33 9.64
CA GLN A 386 -24.49 4.33 10.35
C GLN A 386 -23.78 3.75 11.58
N VAL A 387 -24.41 2.86 12.35
CA VAL A 387 -23.77 2.16 13.47
C VAL A 387 -22.59 1.30 12.97
N THR A 388 -22.74 0.63 11.84
CA THR A 388 -21.65 -0.11 11.19
C THR A 388 -20.48 0.83 10.84
N ALA A 389 -20.75 1.99 10.23
CA ALA A 389 -19.70 2.96 9.92
C ALA A 389 -18.98 3.44 11.18
N ALA A 390 -19.70 3.66 12.27
CA ALA A 390 -19.13 4.05 13.56
C ALA A 390 -18.26 2.95 14.18
N ALA A 391 -18.66 1.68 14.07
CA ALA A 391 -17.87 0.53 14.53
C ALA A 391 -16.54 0.44 13.76
N LEU A 392 -16.59 0.49 12.42
CA LEU A 392 -15.40 0.46 11.56
C LEU A 392 -14.44 1.63 11.83
N ALA A 393 -14.99 2.84 12.07
CA ALA A 393 -14.18 4.00 12.44
C ALA A 393 -13.52 3.82 13.82
N SER A 394 -14.20 3.17 14.77
CA SER A 394 -13.64 2.83 16.08
C SER A 394 -12.48 1.84 15.98
N ASP A 395 -12.62 0.80 15.14
CA ASP A 395 -11.54 -0.16 14.89
C ASP A 395 -10.30 0.53 14.31
N ASN A 396 -10.49 1.44 13.36
CA ASN A 396 -9.38 2.20 12.77
C ASN A 396 -8.67 3.10 13.78
N LYS A 397 -9.33 3.64 14.80
CA LYS A 397 -8.66 4.39 15.87
C LYS A 397 -7.69 3.52 16.66
N ALA A 398 -8.05 2.27 16.94
CA ALA A 398 -7.17 1.30 17.60
C ALA A 398 -5.99 0.92 16.69
N LEU A 399 -6.27 0.65 15.41
CA LEU A 399 -5.25 0.29 14.42
C LEU A 399 -4.30 1.46 14.08
N ALA A 400 -4.68 2.70 14.29
CA ALA A 400 -3.85 3.88 14.03
C ALA A 400 -2.73 4.08 15.07
N HIS A 401 -2.67 3.28 16.16
CA HIS A 401 -1.55 3.35 17.09
C HIS A 401 -0.23 3.07 16.37
N PRO A 402 0.80 3.93 16.48
CA PRO A 402 2.05 3.76 15.74
C PRO A 402 2.75 2.44 16.05
N ALA A 403 3.14 1.69 15.00
CA ALA A 403 3.88 0.45 15.16
C ALA A 403 5.39 0.70 15.28
N SER A 404 5.91 1.77 14.67
CA SER A 404 7.34 2.14 14.73
C SER A 404 7.87 2.37 16.14
N VAL A 405 7.00 2.69 17.10
CA VAL A 405 7.38 2.93 18.50
C VAL A 405 7.44 1.66 19.36
N ASP A 406 7.13 0.48 18.78
CA ASP A 406 7.03 -0.81 19.49
C ASP A 406 8.27 -1.69 19.27
N SER A 407 9.47 -1.12 19.40
CA SER A 407 10.72 -1.85 19.23
C SER A 407 10.94 -2.89 20.32
N LEU A 408 11.29 -4.13 19.90
CA LEU A 408 11.68 -5.24 20.79
C LEU A 408 13.03 -5.81 20.36
N PRO A 409 13.99 -6.05 21.28
CA PRO A 409 15.26 -6.64 20.92
C PRO A 409 15.11 -8.08 20.42
N THR A 410 15.84 -8.42 19.36
CA THR A 410 15.91 -9.76 18.75
C THR A 410 17.35 -10.25 18.63
N SER A 411 17.58 -11.45 18.12
CA SER A 411 18.92 -12.02 17.86
C SER A 411 19.89 -11.91 19.06
N ALA A 412 19.41 -12.28 20.27
CA ALA A 412 20.17 -12.22 21.51
C ALA A 412 20.74 -10.80 21.79
N ASN A 413 19.93 -9.77 21.57
CA ASN A 413 20.23 -8.35 21.70
C ASN A 413 21.26 -7.78 20.70
N GLN A 414 21.66 -8.54 19.69
CA GLN A 414 22.45 -7.98 18.57
C GLN A 414 21.61 -7.00 17.74
N GLU A 415 20.31 -7.26 17.63
CA GLU A 415 19.30 -6.41 17.02
C GLU A 415 18.46 -5.78 18.13
N ASP A 416 19.04 -4.82 18.84
CA ASP A 416 18.50 -4.22 20.06
C ASP A 416 17.47 -3.12 19.79
N HIS A 417 17.39 -2.64 18.54
CA HIS A 417 16.38 -1.70 18.07
C HIS A 417 15.88 -2.13 16.68
N VAL A 418 14.56 -2.35 16.53
CA VAL A 418 13.93 -2.84 15.31
C VAL A 418 12.79 -1.93 14.90
N SER A 419 12.49 -1.86 13.59
CA SER A 419 11.56 -0.91 13.02
C SER A 419 10.08 -1.26 13.18
N MET A 420 9.73 -2.53 13.30
CA MET A 420 8.36 -3.04 13.19
C MET A 420 7.66 -2.68 11.86
N ALA A 421 8.40 -2.35 10.80
CA ALA A 421 7.85 -1.93 9.52
C ALA A 421 6.87 -2.93 8.88
N PRO A 422 7.08 -4.27 8.96
CA PRO A 422 6.08 -5.22 8.45
C PRO A 422 4.74 -5.11 9.16
N ASN A 423 4.74 -4.85 10.47
CA ASN A 423 3.49 -4.65 11.22
C ASN A 423 2.85 -3.30 10.87
N ALA A 424 3.65 -2.23 10.75
CA ALA A 424 3.18 -0.93 10.31
C ALA A 424 2.49 -0.99 8.94
N GLY A 425 3.13 -1.65 7.95
CA GLY A 425 2.58 -1.78 6.60
C GLY A 425 1.35 -2.69 6.51
N LYS A 426 1.43 -3.87 7.13
CA LYS A 426 0.36 -4.87 7.05
C LYS A 426 -0.98 -4.39 7.61
N ARG A 427 -1.00 -3.66 8.73
CA ARG A 427 -2.24 -3.16 9.34
C ARG A 427 -3.02 -2.21 8.44
N LEU A 428 -2.35 -1.54 7.49
CA LEU A 428 -2.99 -0.62 6.54
C LEU A 428 -4.09 -1.31 5.73
N TRP A 429 -3.97 -2.60 5.46
CA TRP A 429 -4.95 -3.35 4.65
C TRP A 429 -6.30 -3.46 5.37
N ALA A 430 -6.28 -3.87 6.65
CA ALA A 430 -7.49 -3.91 7.47
C ALA A 430 -8.09 -2.50 7.63
N MET A 431 -7.23 -1.48 7.79
CA MET A 431 -7.69 -0.09 7.88
C MET A 431 -8.33 0.39 6.58
N ALA A 432 -7.75 0.05 5.43
CA ALA A 432 -8.31 0.38 4.12
C ALA A 432 -9.65 -0.31 3.87
N GLU A 433 -9.78 -1.58 4.28
CA GLU A 433 -11.06 -2.31 4.22
C GLU A 433 -12.14 -1.62 5.05
N ASN A 434 -11.82 -1.23 6.29
CA ASN A 434 -12.72 -0.48 7.15
C ASN A 434 -13.13 0.88 6.52
N VAL A 435 -12.17 1.64 6.00
CA VAL A 435 -12.46 2.93 5.33
C VAL A 435 -13.36 2.72 4.11
N ARG A 436 -13.13 1.67 3.34
CA ARG A 436 -13.95 1.32 2.17
C ARG A 436 -15.39 1.06 2.58
N GLY A 437 -15.61 0.30 3.66
CA GLY A 437 -16.95 0.07 4.22
C GLY A 437 -17.63 1.35 4.68
N ILE A 438 -16.91 2.24 5.37
CA ILE A 438 -17.41 3.54 5.83
C ILE A 438 -17.81 4.41 4.62
N LEU A 439 -16.96 4.49 3.59
CA LEU A 439 -17.22 5.26 2.38
C LEU A 439 -18.37 4.69 1.54
N ALA A 440 -18.52 3.37 1.50
CA ALA A 440 -19.65 2.72 0.83
C ALA A 440 -20.97 3.15 1.47
N ILE A 441 -21.03 3.18 2.80
CA ILE A 441 -22.21 3.64 3.54
C ILE A 441 -22.46 5.13 3.31
N GLU A 442 -21.43 5.96 3.31
CA GLU A 442 -21.58 7.39 2.99
C GLU A 442 -22.08 7.59 1.56
N TRP A 443 -21.51 6.89 0.59
CA TRP A 443 -21.92 6.99 -0.82
C TRP A 443 -23.39 6.62 -1.02
N LEU A 444 -23.82 5.49 -0.43
CA LEU A 444 -25.21 5.08 -0.39
C LEU A 444 -26.10 6.13 0.23
N GLY A 445 -25.70 6.65 1.40
CA GLY A 445 -26.47 7.66 2.13
C GLY A 445 -26.56 9.01 1.39
N ALA A 446 -25.45 9.47 0.80
CA ALA A 446 -25.44 10.73 0.04
C ALA A 446 -26.28 10.65 -1.24
N CYS A 447 -26.20 9.53 -1.96
CA CYS A 447 -27.06 9.30 -3.14
C CYS A 447 -28.54 9.22 -2.74
N GLN A 448 -28.85 8.54 -1.64
CA GLN A 448 -30.20 8.49 -1.09
C GLN A 448 -30.72 9.87 -0.69
N GLY A 449 -29.86 10.69 -0.06
CA GLY A 449 -30.16 12.08 0.29
C GLY A 449 -30.45 12.95 -0.93
N LEU A 450 -29.71 12.75 -2.02
CA LEU A 450 -29.95 13.46 -3.28
C LEU A 450 -31.26 13.03 -3.94
N ASP A 451 -31.66 11.75 -3.84
CA ASP A 451 -32.95 11.28 -4.35
C ASP A 451 -34.13 12.00 -3.66
N PHE A 452 -34.01 12.35 -2.37
CA PHE A 452 -35.00 13.17 -1.66
C PHE A 452 -35.05 14.65 -2.09
N ARG A 453 -34.10 15.11 -2.92
CA ARG A 453 -34.13 16.47 -3.48
C ARG A 453 -35.00 16.57 -4.75
N HIS A 454 -35.85 15.58 -5.02
CA HIS A 454 -36.95 15.58 -5.99
C HIS A 454 -36.64 16.18 -7.37
N GLY A 455 -35.78 15.52 -8.13
CA GLY A 455 -35.49 15.84 -9.53
C GLY A 455 -34.45 16.95 -9.76
N LEU A 456 -33.93 17.57 -8.71
CA LEU A 456 -32.80 18.47 -8.84
C LEU A 456 -31.52 17.69 -9.17
N LYS A 457 -30.77 18.17 -10.14
CA LYS A 457 -29.49 17.58 -10.54
C LYS A 457 -28.33 18.26 -9.85
N SER A 458 -27.36 17.48 -9.43
CA SER A 458 -26.07 17.95 -8.98
C SER A 458 -25.16 18.33 -10.16
N SER A 459 -23.87 18.57 -9.92
CA SER A 459 -22.88 18.76 -10.97
C SER A 459 -22.69 17.48 -11.80
N GLU A 460 -22.19 17.59 -13.03
CA GLU A 460 -21.99 16.47 -13.95
C GLU A 460 -21.15 15.35 -13.34
N ARG A 461 -20.02 15.69 -12.67
CA ARG A 461 -19.14 14.69 -12.04
C ARG A 461 -19.83 13.96 -10.88
N LEU A 462 -20.59 14.68 -10.04
CA LEU A 462 -21.34 14.08 -8.94
C LEU A 462 -22.55 13.25 -9.43
N GLU A 463 -23.24 13.68 -10.50
CA GLU A 463 -24.27 12.86 -11.15
C GLU A 463 -23.67 11.59 -11.77
N ARG A 464 -22.44 11.66 -12.31
CA ARG A 464 -21.73 10.45 -12.77
C ARG A 464 -21.46 9.50 -11.62
N ALA A 465 -20.96 10.00 -10.47
CA ALA A 465 -20.77 9.17 -9.28
C ALA A 465 -22.08 8.53 -8.80
N ARG A 466 -23.19 9.31 -8.78
CA ARG A 466 -24.51 8.79 -8.42
C ARG A 466 -24.99 7.72 -9.40
N SER A 467 -24.80 7.92 -10.70
CA SER A 467 -25.18 6.94 -11.73
C SER A 467 -24.42 5.62 -11.59
N LEU A 468 -23.10 5.66 -11.36
CA LEU A 468 -22.29 4.45 -11.12
C LEU A 468 -22.85 3.60 -9.97
N LEU A 469 -23.25 4.23 -8.86
CA LEU A 469 -23.88 3.51 -7.76
C LEU A 469 -25.25 2.97 -8.14
N ARG A 470 -26.10 3.79 -8.77
CA ARG A 470 -27.50 3.43 -9.12
C ARG A 470 -27.61 2.36 -10.21
N GLU A 471 -26.57 2.12 -11.00
CA GLU A 471 -26.47 0.96 -11.90
C GLU A 471 -26.44 -0.37 -11.15
N GLN A 472 -25.95 -0.40 -9.90
CA GLN A 472 -25.83 -1.60 -9.09
C GLN A 472 -26.78 -1.65 -7.90
N VAL A 473 -27.07 -0.50 -7.27
CA VAL A 473 -27.88 -0.40 -6.07
C VAL A 473 -29.07 0.55 -6.30
N PRO A 474 -30.32 0.03 -6.28
CA PRO A 474 -31.50 0.86 -6.47
C PRO A 474 -31.77 1.79 -5.29
N TYR A 475 -32.63 2.78 -5.47
CA TYR A 475 -33.17 3.62 -4.41
C TYR A 475 -33.73 2.78 -3.25
N TYR A 476 -33.50 3.23 -2.01
CA TYR A 476 -33.92 2.57 -0.79
C TYR A 476 -35.31 3.08 -0.38
N GLN A 477 -36.35 2.47 -0.90
CA GLN A 477 -37.75 2.91 -0.66
C GLN A 477 -38.28 2.39 0.68
N GLU A 478 -37.95 1.15 1.02
CA GLU A 478 -38.37 0.45 2.23
C GLU A 478 -37.26 -0.46 2.76
N ASP A 479 -37.37 -0.89 4.01
CA ASP A 479 -36.37 -1.75 4.63
C ASP A 479 -36.21 -3.06 3.85
N ARG A 480 -34.96 -3.39 3.54
CA ARG A 480 -34.54 -4.63 2.89
C ARG A 480 -33.23 -5.13 3.50
N PHE A 481 -32.79 -6.34 3.14
CA PHE A 481 -31.49 -6.82 3.56
C PHE A 481 -30.39 -5.89 3.03
N PHE A 482 -29.73 -5.15 3.95
CA PHE A 482 -28.90 -3.98 3.58
C PHE A 482 -27.45 -4.35 3.24
N ALA A 483 -26.90 -5.45 3.82
CA ALA A 483 -25.49 -5.78 3.63
C ALA A 483 -25.09 -5.95 2.14
N PRO A 484 -25.89 -6.56 1.26
CA PRO A 484 -25.57 -6.64 -0.16
C PRO A 484 -25.40 -5.28 -0.84
N ASP A 485 -26.12 -4.25 -0.42
CA ASP A 485 -25.98 -2.90 -0.97
C ASP A 485 -24.61 -2.29 -0.57
N ILE A 486 -24.18 -2.51 0.69
CA ILE A 486 -22.86 -2.09 1.17
C ILE A 486 -21.74 -2.86 0.45
N GLU A 487 -21.92 -4.17 0.27
CA GLU A 487 -20.95 -5.01 -0.46
C GLU A 487 -20.80 -4.56 -1.92
N ALA A 488 -21.90 -4.28 -2.61
CA ALA A 488 -21.88 -3.79 -4.00
C ALA A 488 -21.18 -2.42 -4.11
N ALA A 489 -21.51 -1.48 -3.22
CA ALA A 489 -20.83 -0.18 -3.17
C ALA A 489 -19.35 -0.31 -2.83
N SER A 490 -18.97 -1.20 -1.90
CA SER A 490 -17.60 -1.49 -1.55
C SER A 490 -16.80 -2.09 -2.72
N ALA A 491 -17.42 -3.00 -3.47
CA ALA A 491 -16.79 -3.59 -4.67
C ALA A 491 -16.54 -2.53 -5.76
N LEU A 492 -17.48 -1.62 -5.98
CA LEU A 492 -17.28 -0.47 -6.87
C LEU A 492 -16.13 0.41 -6.41
N LEU A 493 -16.03 0.75 -5.12
CA LEU A 493 -14.93 1.53 -4.58
C LEU A 493 -13.58 0.82 -4.76
N ALA A 494 -13.54 -0.50 -4.55
CA ALA A 494 -12.33 -1.30 -4.74
C ALA A 494 -11.83 -1.31 -6.19
N SER A 495 -12.71 -1.09 -7.18
CA SER A 495 -12.31 -0.97 -8.58
C SER A 495 -11.68 0.37 -8.94
N GLY A 496 -11.65 1.36 -8.03
CA GLY A 496 -11.17 2.71 -8.31
C GLY A 496 -12.09 3.53 -9.23
N CYS A 497 -13.36 3.17 -9.34
CA CYS A 497 -14.31 3.78 -10.31
C CYS A 497 -14.54 5.28 -10.12
N LEU A 498 -14.20 5.83 -8.94
CA LEU A 498 -14.32 7.26 -8.64
C LEU A 498 -13.02 8.06 -8.90
N ASN A 499 -11.90 7.41 -9.19
CA ASN A 499 -10.60 8.06 -9.38
C ASN A 499 -10.64 9.08 -10.53
N GLU A 500 -11.32 8.76 -11.63
CA GLU A 500 -11.43 9.64 -12.79
C GLU A 500 -12.23 10.93 -12.54
N LEU A 501 -12.99 10.97 -11.45
CA LEU A 501 -13.85 12.13 -11.11
C LEU A 501 -13.08 13.24 -10.40
N ILE A 502 -11.86 12.95 -9.93
CA ILE A 502 -10.95 13.95 -9.36
C ILE A 502 -9.73 14.15 -10.27
N THR A 503 -9.03 15.25 -10.07
CA THR A 503 -7.83 15.54 -10.84
C THR A 503 -6.69 14.59 -10.47
N ALA A 504 -6.18 13.81 -11.42
CA ALA A 504 -5.08 12.85 -11.23
C ALA A 504 -3.80 13.47 -10.61
N ARG A 505 -3.60 14.79 -10.76
CA ARG A 505 -2.46 15.51 -10.17
C ARG A 505 -2.42 15.52 -8.64
N LEU A 506 -3.50 15.12 -7.97
CA LEU A 506 -3.55 15.08 -6.50
C LEU A 506 -2.72 13.93 -5.96
N LEU A 507 -2.77 12.77 -6.61
CA LEU A 507 -2.32 11.50 -6.08
C LEU A 507 -1.06 11.01 -6.81
N PRO A 508 0.03 10.74 -6.07
CA PRO A 508 1.35 10.45 -6.65
C PRO A 508 1.44 9.22 -7.56
N SER A 509 0.64 8.18 -7.30
CA SER A 509 0.72 6.91 -8.06
C SER A 509 -0.32 6.76 -9.17
N LEU A 510 -1.27 7.73 -9.29
CA LEU A 510 -2.33 7.75 -10.31
C LEU A 510 -1.98 8.57 -11.55
#